data_115f696023e833f229c1c12480111ab2
#
_entry.id   115f696023e833f229c1c12480111ab2
#
_cell.length_a   1.000
_cell.length_b   1.000
_cell.length_c   1.000
_cell.angle_alpha   90.00
_cell.angle_beta   90.00
_cell.angle_gamma   90.00
#
_symmetry.space_group_name_H-M   'P 1'
#
loop_
_entity.id
_entity.type
_entity.pdbx_description
1 polymer ?
#
loop_
_entity_poly.entity_id
_entity_poly.type
_entity_poly.pdbx_seq_one_letter_code
_entity_poly.pdbx_strand_id
1 'polypeptide(L)'
;GSEMCIRDRINILDTPGHQDFAEDTYRTLTAVDSVIIVVDGAKGVETQTRKLMEVCRMRKTPVIIFVNKMDREGKDPFDLLDELEEELMIQVRPLSWPIEQGARFKGVYNIYEKKLDLYQPSKQVVTEKVEVDIHTEELDKQIGKPLADKLRGDLELIEGVYPELDVESYLAGDCAPVFFGSALNNFGVQELLNCFVEIAPSPRPVQAEEREVKPDEPKFTGFIFKITANIDPNHRSCVAFCKICSGKFVRNAPYTHVRHGKTMRFSSPTQFMAQRKTTIDEAYAGDIIGLPDNGTFKIGDTLTEGEILHFRGLPSFSPEMFKYIAVSYTHLTLPTT
;
A
#
# COMPACT_ATOMS: atom_id res chain seq x y z
N GLY A 1 -20.45 -6.25 -26.62
CA GLY A 1 -20.41 -6.72 -25.24
C GLY A 1 -19.01 -7.25 -24.98
N SER A 2 -18.14 -6.46 -24.35
CA SER A 2 -16.87 -6.97 -23.83
C SER A 2 -17.18 -7.74 -22.55
N GLU A 3 -17.02 -9.05 -22.57
CA GLU A 3 -16.88 -9.83 -21.35
C GLU A 3 -15.62 -9.36 -20.66
N MET A 4 -15.78 -8.51 -19.67
CA MET A 4 -14.73 -8.13 -18.74
C MET A 4 -14.45 -9.39 -17.92
N CYS A 5 -13.36 -10.09 -18.24
CA CYS A 5 -12.84 -11.17 -17.42
C CYS A 5 -12.32 -10.57 -16.12
N ILE A 6 -13.21 -10.41 -15.17
CA ILE A 6 -12.95 -9.77 -13.89
C ILE A 6 -12.38 -10.81 -12.94
N ARG A 7 -11.05 -10.90 -12.91
CA ARG A 7 -10.28 -11.36 -11.75
C ARG A 7 -9.07 -10.45 -11.61
N ASP A 8 -9.35 -9.17 -11.39
CA ASP A 8 -8.30 -8.26 -11.01
C ASP A 8 -7.77 -8.69 -9.65
N ARG A 9 -6.47 -8.88 -9.58
CA ARG A 9 -5.78 -9.31 -8.37
C ARG A 9 -5.04 -8.13 -7.77
N ILE A 10 -5.30 -7.84 -6.52
CA ILE A 10 -4.58 -6.84 -5.74
C ILE A 10 -3.61 -7.55 -4.81
N ASN A 11 -2.33 -7.18 -4.88
CA ASN A 11 -1.30 -7.64 -3.96
C ASN A 11 -1.12 -6.58 -2.87
N ILE A 12 -1.49 -6.92 -1.64
CA ILE A 12 -1.34 -6.04 -0.48
C ILE A 12 -0.03 -6.39 0.23
N LEU A 13 0.86 -5.40 0.35
CA LEU A 13 2.09 -5.50 1.10
C LEU A 13 1.94 -4.70 2.39
N ASP A 14 1.81 -5.39 3.51
CA ASP A 14 1.80 -4.76 4.83
C ASP A 14 3.23 -4.43 5.26
N THR A 15 3.43 -3.22 5.78
CA THR A 15 4.72 -2.75 6.28
C THR A 15 4.60 -2.31 7.73
N PRO A 16 5.59 -2.67 8.58
CA PRO A 16 5.60 -2.17 9.96
C PRO A 16 5.74 -0.65 9.97
N GLY A 17 4.94 0.03 10.79
CA GLY A 17 5.02 1.48 10.97
C GLY A 17 6.16 1.96 11.87
N HIS A 18 6.90 1.05 12.52
CA HIS A 18 7.96 1.41 13.45
C HIS A 18 9.24 1.83 12.73
N GLN A 19 9.95 2.82 13.28
CA GLN A 19 11.16 3.40 12.67
C GLN A 19 12.27 2.38 12.39
N ASP A 20 12.38 1.33 13.20
CA ASP A 20 13.40 0.27 13.03
C ASP A 20 13.24 -0.52 11.73
N PHE A 21 12.08 -0.45 11.09
CA PHE A 21 11.76 -1.15 9.84
C PHE A 21 11.67 -0.20 8.63
N ALA A 22 12.17 1.03 8.77
CA ALA A 22 12.05 2.04 7.72
C ALA A 22 12.67 1.58 6.39
N GLU A 23 13.84 0.91 6.44
CA GLU A 23 14.53 0.40 5.25
C GLU A 23 13.67 -0.60 4.47
N ASP A 24 13.05 -1.56 5.15
CA ASP A 24 12.15 -2.54 4.55
C ASP A 24 10.93 -1.88 3.92
N THR A 25 10.38 -0.86 4.57
CA THR A 25 9.25 -0.08 4.06
C THR A 25 9.64 0.70 2.81
N TYR A 26 10.79 1.36 2.78
CA TYR A 26 11.28 2.06 1.60
C TYR A 26 11.49 1.12 0.40
N ARG A 27 12.06 -0.07 0.63
CA ARG A 27 12.21 -1.09 -0.42
C ARG A 27 10.87 -1.57 -0.94
N THR A 28 9.91 -1.78 -0.04
CA THR A 28 8.55 -2.19 -0.41
C THR A 28 7.86 -1.13 -1.28
N LEU A 29 8.03 0.16 -0.97
CA LEU A 29 7.50 1.26 -1.78
C LEU A 29 8.01 1.26 -3.24
N THR A 30 9.15 0.63 -3.52
CA THR A 30 9.64 0.52 -4.90
C THR A 30 8.90 -0.52 -5.73
N ALA A 31 8.21 -1.45 -5.09
CA ALA A 31 7.53 -2.56 -5.73
C ALA A 31 6.01 -2.38 -5.88
N VAL A 32 5.45 -1.31 -5.31
CA VAL A 32 4.00 -1.06 -5.34
C VAL A 32 3.62 0.03 -6.33
N ASP A 33 2.40 -0.06 -6.82
CA ASP A 33 1.85 0.88 -7.81
C ASP A 33 0.98 1.95 -7.16
N SER A 34 0.50 1.72 -5.91
CA SER A 34 -0.23 2.67 -5.07
C SER A 34 0.04 2.40 -3.58
N VAL A 35 -0.24 3.37 -2.72
CA VAL A 35 0.04 3.31 -1.28
C VAL A 35 -1.19 3.72 -0.49
N ILE A 36 -1.49 2.99 0.59
CA ILE A 36 -2.44 3.42 1.61
C ILE A 36 -1.63 3.86 2.83
N ILE A 37 -1.72 5.14 3.18
CA ILE A 37 -1.10 5.69 4.39
C ILE A 37 -2.13 5.67 5.52
N VAL A 38 -1.78 5.00 6.62
CA VAL A 38 -2.64 4.94 7.80
C VAL A 38 -2.13 5.95 8.84
N VAL A 39 -2.96 6.91 9.18
CA VAL A 39 -2.68 7.99 10.15
C VAL A 39 -3.52 7.77 11.41
N ASP A 40 -2.93 7.97 12.56
CA ASP A 40 -3.64 7.93 13.86
C ASP A 40 -4.40 9.24 14.07
N GLY A 41 -5.73 9.20 14.16
CA GLY A 41 -6.58 10.39 14.33
C GLY A 41 -6.31 11.20 15.60
N ALA A 42 -5.71 10.59 16.63
CA ALA A 42 -5.32 11.28 17.84
C ALA A 42 -3.94 11.95 17.73
N LYS A 43 -3.01 11.31 17.02
CA LYS A 43 -1.63 11.82 16.88
C LYS A 43 -1.44 12.73 15.68
N GLY A 44 -2.15 12.46 14.58
CA GLY A 44 -1.94 13.14 13.30
C GLY A 44 -0.71 12.63 12.55
N VAL A 45 -0.03 13.49 11.83
CA VAL A 45 1.12 13.15 10.98
C VAL A 45 2.39 12.98 11.83
N GLU A 46 2.88 11.75 11.88
CA GLU A 46 4.14 11.43 12.57
C GLU A 46 5.36 11.59 11.63
N THR A 47 6.55 11.75 12.21
CA THR A 47 7.80 11.95 11.44
C THR A 47 8.04 10.88 10.38
N GLN A 48 7.73 9.62 10.69
CA GLN A 48 7.89 8.53 9.74
C GLN A 48 6.94 8.64 8.55
N THR A 49 5.71 9.09 8.80
CA THR A 49 4.70 9.33 7.75
C THR A 49 5.19 10.38 6.75
N ARG A 50 5.81 11.48 7.23
CA ARG A 50 6.40 12.51 6.36
C ARG A 50 7.48 11.96 5.45
N LYS A 51 8.42 11.17 6.01
CA LYS A 51 9.51 10.55 5.25
C LYS A 51 9.01 9.60 4.18
N LEU A 52 8.00 8.78 4.51
CA LEU A 52 7.40 7.85 3.56
C LEU A 52 6.66 8.60 2.44
N MET A 53 5.94 9.65 2.79
CA MET A 53 5.26 10.50 1.81
C MET A 53 6.23 11.21 0.86
N GLU A 54 7.39 11.65 1.35
CA GLU A 54 8.43 12.23 0.51
C GLU A 54 8.87 11.25 -0.59
N VAL A 55 9.07 9.98 -0.25
CA VAL A 55 9.39 8.93 -1.23
C VAL A 55 8.23 8.72 -2.22
N CYS A 56 6.99 8.70 -1.75
CA CYS A 56 5.81 8.58 -2.63
C CYS A 56 5.75 9.74 -3.64
N ARG A 57 5.97 10.98 -3.19
CA ARG A 57 5.99 12.17 -4.08
C ARG A 57 7.12 12.10 -5.11
N MET A 58 8.34 11.75 -4.69
CA MET A 58 9.48 11.63 -5.60
C MET A 58 9.21 10.62 -6.72
N ARG A 59 8.44 9.59 -6.44
CA ARG A 59 8.07 8.53 -7.38
C ARG A 59 6.73 8.79 -8.07
N LYS A 60 6.02 9.86 -7.71
CA LYS A 60 4.65 10.12 -8.15
C LYS A 60 3.74 8.91 -7.93
N THR A 61 3.88 8.25 -6.77
CA THR A 61 3.06 7.10 -6.42
C THR A 61 1.72 7.59 -5.88
N PRO A 62 0.58 7.16 -6.44
CA PRO A 62 -0.74 7.48 -5.94
C PRO A 62 -0.89 7.06 -4.47
N VAL A 63 -1.48 7.94 -3.67
CA VAL A 63 -1.65 7.74 -2.22
C VAL A 63 -3.11 7.90 -1.84
N ILE A 64 -3.63 6.96 -1.05
CA ILE A 64 -4.89 7.11 -0.31
C ILE A 64 -4.55 7.21 1.17
N ILE A 65 -5.24 8.05 1.91
CA ILE A 65 -5.01 8.26 3.34
C ILE A 65 -6.19 7.68 4.12
N PHE A 66 -5.91 6.88 5.14
CA PHE A 66 -6.90 6.37 6.09
C PHE A 66 -6.62 6.93 7.47
N VAL A 67 -7.48 7.82 7.94
CA VAL A 67 -7.44 8.35 9.31
C VAL A 67 -8.11 7.35 10.24
N ASN A 68 -7.29 6.62 10.98
CA ASN A 68 -7.68 5.50 11.82
C ASN A 68 -7.92 5.93 13.27
N LYS A 69 -8.63 5.09 14.01
CA LYS A 69 -8.92 5.23 15.45
C LYS A 69 -9.90 6.34 15.79
N MET A 70 -10.87 6.62 14.93
CA MET A 70 -11.94 7.59 15.20
C MET A 70 -12.83 7.20 16.39
N ASP A 71 -12.74 5.96 16.85
CA ASP A 71 -13.34 5.46 18.09
C ASP A 71 -12.64 5.97 19.36
N ARG A 72 -11.58 6.77 19.22
CA ARG A 72 -10.85 7.40 20.33
C ARG A 72 -10.93 8.92 20.23
N GLU A 73 -10.82 9.60 21.36
CA GLU A 73 -10.67 11.05 21.38
C GLU A 73 -9.40 11.46 20.62
N GLY A 74 -9.54 12.42 19.71
CA GLY A 74 -8.47 12.83 18.82
C GLY A 74 -8.59 14.29 18.38
N LYS A 75 -7.84 14.65 17.36
CA LYS A 75 -7.88 15.98 16.73
C LYS A 75 -9.20 16.18 15.99
N ASP A 76 -9.59 17.44 15.80
CA ASP A 76 -10.72 17.75 14.94
C ASP A 76 -10.47 17.27 13.50
N PRO A 77 -11.47 16.73 12.79
CA PRO A 77 -11.30 16.25 11.42
C PRO A 77 -10.82 17.31 10.43
N PHE A 78 -11.25 18.56 10.55
CA PHE A 78 -10.76 19.64 9.71
C PHE A 78 -9.30 19.98 10.01
N ASP A 79 -8.92 20.06 11.29
CA ASP A 79 -7.52 20.26 11.71
C ASP A 79 -6.62 19.14 11.18
N LEU A 80 -7.15 17.89 11.13
CA LEU A 80 -6.42 16.76 10.53
C LEU A 80 -6.23 16.90 9.03
N LEU A 81 -7.24 17.39 8.29
CA LEU A 81 -7.11 17.62 6.85
C LEU A 81 -6.07 18.71 6.57
N ASP A 82 -6.10 19.81 7.31
CA ASP A 82 -5.12 20.90 7.20
C ASP A 82 -3.70 20.38 7.49
N GLU A 83 -3.53 19.61 8.58
CA GLU A 83 -2.25 19.00 8.94
C GLU A 83 -1.75 18.02 7.84
N LEU A 84 -2.65 17.23 7.25
CA LEU A 84 -2.31 16.32 6.16
C LEU A 84 -1.81 17.08 4.92
N GLU A 85 -2.48 18.18 4.53
CA GLU A 85 -2.05 19.00 3.39
C GLU A 85 -0.70 19.67 3.64
N GLU A 86 -0.54 20.31 4.81
CA GLU A 86 0.67 21.05 5.16
C GLU A 86 1.88 20.11 5.34
N GLU A 87 1.72 19.03 6.13
CA GLU A 87 2.83 18.17 6.52
C GLU A 87 3.21 17.16 5.44
N LEU A 88 2.25 16.67 4.65
CA LEU A 88 2.49 15.74 3.58
C LEU A 88 2.70 16.43 2.22
N MET A 89 2.43 17.73 2.13
CA MET A 89 2.57 18.54 0.92
C MET A 89 1.84 17.90 -0.28
N ILE A 90 0.60 17.51 -0.09
CA ILE A 90 -0.29 16.93 -1.10
C ILE A 90 -1.70 17.49 -0.90
N GLN A 91 -2.44 17.71 -1.97
CA GLN A 91 -3.85 18.06 -1.86
C GLN A 91 -4.65 16.87 -1.34
N VAL A 92 -5.58 17.11 -0.40
CA VAL A 92 -6.44 16.05 0.11
C VAL A 92 -7.87 16.19 -0.39
N ARG A 93 -8.58 15.04 -0.45
CA ARG A 93 -10.00 14.99 -0.81
C ARG A 93 -10.71 14.06 0.16
N PRO A 94 -11.47 14.60 1.14
CA PRO A 94 -12.24 13.76 2.05
C PRO A 94 -13.36 13.06 1.26
N LEU A 95 -13.36 11.74 1.28
CA LEU A 95 -14.37 10.88 0.66
C LEU A 95 -15.28 10.22 1.69
N SER A 96 -14.96 10.31 2.97
CA SER A 96 -15.85 10.01 4.07
C SER A 96 -15.69 11.03 5.19
N TRP A 97 -16.73 11.19 6.02
CA TRP A 97 -16.73 12.13 7.12
C TRP A 97 -17.20 11.48 8.42
N PRO A 98 -16.47 11.63 9.54
CA PRO A 98 -16.85 11.02 10.81
C PRO A 98 -18.02 11.75 11.46
N ILE A 99 -18.93 10.99 12.06
CA ILE A 99 -20.02 11.51 12.88
C ILE A 99 -19.60 11.35 14.34
N GLU A 100 -19.10 12.43 14.93
CA GLU A 100 -18.49 12.48 16.25
C GLU A 100 -17.22 11.64 16.37
N GLN A 101 -16.59 11.67 17.52
CA GLN A 101 -15.34 10.96 17.84
C GLN A 101 -15.37 10.34 19.24
N GLY A 102 -14.42 9.45 19.50
CA GLY A 102 -14.23 8.84 20.81
C GLY A 102 -15.44 8.03 21.25
N ALA A 103 -15.82 8.17 22.50
CA ALA A 103 -16.98 7.46 23.06
C ALA A 103 -18.32 7.85 22.42
N ARG A 104 -18.37 8.98 21.73
CA ARG A 104 -19.57 9.49 21.04
C ARG A 104 -19.61 9.14 19.55
N PHE A 105 -18.59 8.48 19.04
CA PHE A 105 -18.50 8.07 17.64
C PHE A 105 -19.73 7.27 17.24
N LYS A 106 -20.45 7.76 16.23
CA LYS A 106 -21.71 7.18 15.72
C LYS A 106 -21.52 6.45 14.40
N GLY A 107 -20.55 6.85 13.62
CA GLY A 107 -20.32 6.31 12.30
C GLY A 107 -19.57 7.24 11.37
N VAL A 108 -19.62 6.93 10.09
CA VAL A 108 -19.13 7.82 9.02
C VAL A 108 -20.21 8.00 7.97
N TYR A 109 -20.20 9.16 7.37
CA TYR A 109 -20.90 9.41 6.12
C TYR A 109 -19.91 9.22 4.95
N ASN A 110 -20.22 8.28 4.05
CA ASN A 110 -19.44 8.09 2.83
C ASN A 110 -19.91 9.13 1.79
N ILE A 111 -19.06 10.15 1.56
CA ILE A 111 -19.35 11.24 0.61
C ILE A 111 -19.32 10.71 -0.82
N TYR A 112 -18.42 9.77 -1.11
CA TYR A 112 -18.23 9.18 -2.43
C TYR A 112 -19.44 8.35 -2.88
N GLU A 113 -19.95 7.46 -2.01
CA GLU A 113 -21.10 6.62 -2.29
C GLU A 113 -22.44 7.24 -1.86
N LYS A 114 -22.43 8.37 -1.12
CA LYS A 114 -23.60 9.04 -0.51
C LYS A 114 -24.39 8.10 0.43
N LYS A 115 -23.66 7.37 1.29
CA LYS A 115 -24.19 6.39 2.23
C LYS A 115 -23.79 6.70 3.66
N LEU A 116 -24.71 6.38 4.57
CA LEU A 116 -24.47 6.48 6.01
C LEU A 116 -24.11 5.10 6.56
N ASP A 117 -22.94 5.00 7.18
CA ASP A 117 -22.46 3.82 7.89
C ASP A 117 -22.51 4.07 9.39
N LEU A 118 -23.44 3.43 10.08
CA LEU A 118 -23.61 3.57 11.53
C LEU A 118 -22.82 2.54 12.30
N TYR A 119 -22.10 3.02 13.31
CA TYR A 119 -21.36 2.19 14.23
C TYR A 119 -22.28 1.50 15.23
N GLN A 120 -22.29 0.17 15.23
CA GLN A 120 -22.94 -0.62 16.27
C GLN A 120 -21.87 -1.30 17.13
N PRO A 121 -21.83 -1.06 18.45
CA PRO A 121 -20.83 -1.64 19.35
C PRO A 121 -21.13 -3.12 19.69
N SER A 122 -21.39 -3.94 18.67
CA SER A 122 -21.54 -5.38 18.83
C SER A 122 -20.40 -6.11 18.12
N LYS A 123 -19.89 -7.18 18.73
CA LYS A 123 -18.80 -8.00 18.20
C LYS A 123 -19.13 -8.75 16.89
N GLN A 124 -20.30 -8.57 16.35
CA GLN A 124 -20.69 -9.07 15.03
C GLN A 124 -20.82 -7.89 14.10
N VAL A 125 -19.93 -7.86 13.11
CA VAL A 125 -19.87 -6.86 12.04
C VAL A 125 -21.13 -6.99 11.19
N VAL A 126 -22.19 -6.27 11.56
CA VAL A 126 -23.30 -5.96 10.68
C VAL A 126 -23.45 -4.45 10.73
N THR A 127 -22.73 -3.77 9.87
CA THR A 127 -23.00 -2.37 9.56
C THR A 127 -24.26 -2.34 8.70
N GLU A 128 -25.33 -1.80 9.24
CA GLU A 128 -26.48 -1.42 8.41
C GLU A 128 -26.05 -0.23 7.56
N LYS A 129 -25.76 -0.48 6.29
CA LYS A 129 -25.57 0.57 5.30
C LYS A 129 -26.92 1.09 4.89
N VAL A 130 -27.21 2.30 5.26
CA VAL A 130 -28.46 2.96 4.90
C VAL A 130 -28.15 4.03 3.86
N GLU A 131 -28.72 3.90 2.68
CA GLU A 131 -28.74 5.00 1.71
C GLU A 131 -29.64 6.09 2.27
N VAL A 132 -29.04 7.18 2.72
CA VAL A 132 -29.77 8.31 3.31
C VAL A 132 -29.39 9.56 2.54
N ASP A 133 -30.41 10.22 2.00
CA ASP A 133 -30.22 11.58 1.50
C ASP A 133 -30.07 12.52 2.71
N ILE A 134 -28.91 13.20 2.77
CA ILE A 134 -28.56 14.11 3.87
C ILE A 134 -29.56 15.25 4.07
N HIS A 135 -30.31 15.61 3.02
CA HIS A 135 -31.31 16.70 3.05
C HIS A 135 -32.69 16.25 3.57
N THR A 136 -32.85 14.97 3.89
CA THR A 136 -34.13 14.42 4.38
C THR A 136 -34.17 14.31 5.90
N GLU A 137 -35.40 14.25 6.45
CA GLU A 137 -35.66 13.97 7.88
C GLU A 137 -35.22 12.56 8.30
N GLU A 138 -34.89 11.70 7.35
CA GLU A 138 -34.45 10.34 7.62
C GLU A 138 -33.11 10.33 8.35
N LEU A 139 -32.16 11.20 7.95
CA LEU A 139 -30.92 11.41 8.66
C LEU A 139 -31.16 11.82 10.13
N ASP A 140 -32.10 12.73 10.37
CA ASP A 140 -32.46 13.20 11.71
C ASP A 140 -32.98 12.06 12.61
N LYS A 141 -33.69 11.09 12.02
CA LYS A 141 -34.19 9.89 12.74
C LYS A 141 -33.09 8.92 13.08
N GLN A 142 -32.07 8.82 12.23
CA GLN A 142 -30.95 7.86 12.40
C GLN A 142 -29.93 8.33 13.45
N ILE A 143 -29.50 9.59 13.40
CA ILE A 143 -28.42 10.09 14.25
C ILE A 143 -28.86 11.18 15.24
N GLY A 144 -30.10 11.66 15.12
CA GLY A 144 -30.63 12.78 15.90
C GLY A 144 -30.36 14.12 15.24
N LYS A 145 -31.36 15.02 15.34
CA LYS A 145 -31.33 16.32 14.65
C LYS A 145 -30.06 17.15 14.90
N PRO A 146 -29.51 17.28 16.12
CA PRO A 146 -28.31 18.10 16.35
C PRO A 146 -27.08 17.59 15.59
N LEU A 147 -26.91 16.26 15.51
CA LEU A 147 -25.79 15.65 14.78
C LEU A 147 -26.01 15.71 13.27
N ALA A 148 -27.27 15.57 12.81
CA ALA A 148 -27.62 15.71 11.42
C ALA A 148 -27.38 17.13 10.90
N ASP A 149 -27.75 18.14 11.67
CA ASP A 149 -27.51 19.54 11.34
C ASP A 149 -26.02 19.87 11.31
N LYS A 150 -25.23 19.34 12.26
CA LYS A 150 -23.77 19.46 12.25
C LYS A 150 -23.18 18.82 11.02
N LEU A 151 -23.56 17.58 10.71
CA LEU A 151 -23.06 16.84 9.53
C LEU A 151 -23.37 17.60 8.23
N ARG A 152 -24.57 18.15 8.09
CA ARG A 152 -24.95 18.97 6.93
C ARG A 152 -24.04 20.18 6.80
N GLY A 153 -23.77 20.90 7.90
CA GLY A 153 -22.88 22.05 7.91
C GLY A 153 -21.45 21.68 7.56
N ASP A 154 -20.94 20.58 8.10
CA ASP A 154 -19.59 20.08 7.79
C ASP A 154 -19.46 19.68 6.31
N LEU A 155 -20.47 19.02 5.75
CA LEU A 155 -20.48 18.61 4.33
C LEU A 155 -20.59 19.83 3.39
N GLU A 156 -21.37 20.83 3.74
CA GLU A 156 -21.45 22.10 2.98
C GLU A 156 -20.08 22.81 2.94
N LEU A 157 -19.36 22.81 4.07
CA LEU A 157 -17.99 23.33 4.12
C LEU A 157 -17.03 22.53 3.25
N ILE A 158 -17.11 21.18 3.31
CA ILE A 158 -16.29 20.29 2.49
C ILE A 158 -16.54 20.55 0.99
N GLU A 159 -17.78 20.61 0.56
CA GLU A 159 -18.14 20.88 -0.84
C GLU A 159 -17.67 22.26 -1.30
N GLY A 160 -17.66 23.25 -0.40
CA GLY A 160 -17.18 24.61 -0.69
C GLY A 160 -15.66 24.74 -0.77
N VAL A 161 -14.91 23.94 -0.02
CA VAL A 161 -13.45 24.03 0.10
C VAL A 161 -12.74 23.01 -0.77
N TYR A 162 -13.24 21.77 -0.81
CA TYR A 162 -12.62 20.66 -1.52
C TYR A 162 -13.41 20.34 -2.80
N PRO A 163 -12.80 20.47 -4.00
CA PRO A 163 -13.44 20.04 -5.24
C PRO A 163 -13.64 18.51 -5.26
N GLU A 164 -14.48 18.04 -6.16
CA GLU A 164 -14.68 16.59 -6.37
C GLU A 164 -13.36 15.89 -6.69
N LEU A 165 -13.31 14.57 -6.37
CA LEU A 165 -12.13 13.76 -6.64
C LEU A 165 -11.90 13.68 -8.15
N ASP A 166 -10.75 14.17 -8.58
CA ASP A 166 -10.21 13.94 -9.92
C ASP A 166 -9.27 12.73 -9.89
N VAL A 167 -9.70 11.65 -10.54
CA VAL A 167 -8.93 10.39 -10.61
C VAL A 167 -7.60 10.57 -11.34
N GLU A 168 -7.52 11.45 -12.33
CA GLU A 168 -6.27 11.72 -13.04
C GLU A 168 -5.25 12.40 -12.12
N SER A 169 -5.69 13.35 -11.30
CA SER A 169 -4.87 14.01 -10.29
C SER A 169 -4.40 13.01 -9.20
N TYR A 170 -5.27 12.08 -8.77
CA TYR A 170 -4.88 10.99 -7.88
C TYR A 170 -3.80 10.10 -8.51
N LEU A 171 -4.00 9.65 -9.75
CA LEU A 171 -3.05 8.79 -10.46
C LEU A 171 -1.70 9.49 -10.74
N ALA A 172 -1.71 10.81 -10.89
CA ALA A 172 -0.50 11.64 -11.00
C ALA A 172 0.27 11.79 -9.68
N GLY A 173 -0.37 11.48 -8.54
CA GLY A 173 0.19 11.65 -7.20
C GLY A 173 0.09 13.08 -6.67
N ASP A 174 -0.80 13.91 -7.23
CA ASP A 174 -1.00 15.32 -6.86
C ASP A 174 -2.11 15.48 -5.81
N CYS A 175 -3.02 14.51 -5.72
CA CYS A 175 -4.16 14.50 -4.81
C CYS A 175 -4.29 13.16 -4.09
N ALA A 176 -4.65 13.18 -2.81
CA ALA A 176 -4.90 11.99 -1.99
C ALA A 176 -6.35 11.96 -1.48
N PRO A 177 -7.13 10.93 -1.85
CA PRO A 177 -8.39 10.62 -1.18
C PRO A 177 -8.18 10.34 0.32
N VAL A 178 -9.05 10.86 1.18
CA VAL A 178 -9.00 10.65 2.63
C VAL A 178 -10.26 9.95 3.12
N PHE A 179 -10.07 8.87 3.87
CA PHE A 179 -11.11 8.12 4.53
C PHE A 179 -10.90 8.17 6.05
N PHE A 180 -11.99 8.27 6.79
CA PHE A 180 -12.01 8.20 8.25
C PHE A 180 -12.63 6.89 8.72
N GLY A 181 -12.08 6.31 9.80
CA GLY A 181 -12.64 5.08 10.34
C GLY A 181 -11.92 4.52 11.56
N SER A 182 -12.21 3.26 11.88
CA SER A 182 -11.56 2.49 12.93
C SER A 182 -11.27 1.08 12.43
N ALA A 183 -10.03 0.78 12.12
CA ALA A 183 -9.62 -0.53 11.64
C ALA A 183 -9.83 -1.64 12.69
N LEU A 184 -9.69 -1.32 13.99
CA LEU A 184 -9.94 -2.27 15.07
C LEU A 184 -11.39 -2.77 15.07
N ASN A 185 -12.32 -1.88 14.76
CA ASN A 185 -13.74 -2.16 14.69
C ASN A 185 -14.21 -2.50 13.26
N ASN A 186 -13.26 -2.62 12.32
CA ASN A 186 -13.52 -2.87 10.89
C ASN A 186 -14.51 -1.86 10.27
N PHE A 187 -14.37 -0.58 10.65
CA PHE A 187 -15.29 0.48 10.29
C PHE A 187 -14.60 1.48 9.32
N GLY A 188 -15.28 1.87 8.25
CA GLY A 188 -14.73 2.71 7.18
C GLY A 188 -13.71 2.02 6.26
N VAL A 189 -13.33 0.77 6.58
CA VAL A 189 -12.34 0.01 5.80
C VAL A 189 -12.92 -0.50 4.49
N GLN A 190 -14.18 -0.94 4.50
CA GLN A 190 -14.85 -1.44 3.30
C GLN A 190 -15.02 -0.34 2.26
N GLU A 191 -15.37 0.86 2.69
CA GLU A 191 -15.55 2.06 1.86
C GLU A 191 -14.24 2.46 1.18
N LEU A 192 -13.15 2.48 1.96
CA LEU A 192 -11.81 2.67 1.43
C LEU A 192 -11.47 1.61 0.37
N LEU A 193 -11.72 0.33 0.66
CA LEU A 193 -11.37 -0.76 -0.25
C LEU A 193 -12.23 -0.75 -1.52
N ASN A 194 -13.51 -0.40 -1.42
CA ASN A 194 -14.39 -0.25 -2.58
C ASN A 194 -13.87 0.85 -3.51
N CYS A 195 -13.60 2.03 -2.97
CA CYS A 195 -13.03 3.13 -3.73
C CYS A 195 -11.66 2.74 -4.32
N PHE A 196 -10.79 2.08 -3.53
CA PHE A 196 -9.49 1.63 -3.99
C PHE A 196 -9.59 0.71 -5.22
N VAL A 197 -10.53 -0.24 -5.22
CA VAL A 197 -10.75 -1.16 -6.36
C VAL A 197 -11.15 -0.40 -7.62
N GLU A 198 -11.89 0.71 -7.48
CA GLU A 198 -12.36 1.52 -8.62
C GLU A 198 -11.27 2.41 -9.20
N ILE A 199 -10.43 3.03 -8.33
CA ILE A 199 -9.46 4.05 -8.75
C ILE A 199 -8.01 3.58 -8.76
N ALA A 200 -7.70 2.38 -8.24
CA ALA A 200 -6.34 1.86 -8.17
C ALA A 200 -5.70 1.79 -9.56
N PRO A 201 -4.43 2.21 -9.69
CA PRO A 201 -3.75 2.12 -10.98
C PRO A 201 -3.54 0.67 -11.39
N SER A 202 -3.61 0.41 -12.69
CA SER A 202 -3.01 -0.79 -13.28
C SER A 202 -1.50 -0.77 -13.04
N PRO A 203 -0.79 -1.91 -13.19
CA PRO A 203 0.65 -1.94 -13.07
C PRO A 203 1.32 -0.84 -13.90
N ARG A 204 2.23 -0.10 -13.28
CA ARG A 204 2.86 1.08 -13.89
C ARG A 204 4.15 0.70 -14.62
N PRO A 205 4.52 1.45 -15.68
CA PRO A 205 5.83 1.31 -16.30
C PRO A 205 6.96 1.52 -15.27
N VAL A 206 8.01 0.73 -15.37
CA VAL A 206 9.16 0.79 -14.45
C VAL A 206 10.41 1.21 -15.22
N GLN A 207 11.15 2.17 -14.67
CA GLN A 207 12.35 2.69 -15.30
C GLN A 207 13.55 1.79 -15.01
N ALA A 208 14.19 1.27 -16.05
CA ALA A 208 15.52 0.68 -16.01
C ALA A 208 16.58 1.68 -16.47
N GLU A 209 17.86 1.34 -16.34
CA GLU A 209 18.96 2.17 -16.84
C GLU A 209 18.96 2.25 -18.37
N GLU A 210 18.62 1.16 -19.00
CA GLU A 210 18.65 0.99 -20.44
C GLU A 210 17.40 1.55 -21.13
N ARG A 211 16.23 1.38 -20.52
CA ARG A 211 14.95 1.83 -21.06
C ARG A 211 13.81 1.80 -20.03
N GLU A 212 12.68 2.36 -20.40
CA GLU A 212 11.42 2.13 -19.69
C GLU A 212 10.86 0.75 -20.05
N VAL A 213 10.39 0.00 -19.06
CA VAL A 213 9.73 -1.29 -19.20
C VAL A 213 8.24 -1.12 -18.98
N LYS A 214 7.42 -1.51 -19.95
CA LYS A 214 5.96 -1.42 -19.88
C LYS A 214 5.34 -2.74 -19.45
N PRO A 215 4.26 -2.73 -18.66
CA PRO A 215 3.62 -3.95 -18.15
C PRO A 215 3.06 -4.87 -19.24
N ASP A 216 2.64 -4.32 -20.36
CA ASP A 216 2.03 -5.01 -21.51
C ASP A 216 3.05 -5.68 -22.45
N GLU A 217 4.35 -5.55 -22.17
CA GLU A 217 5.38 -6.22 -22.96
C GLU A 217 5.30 -7.75 -22.83
N PRO A 218 5.50 -8.50 -23.91
CA PRO A 218 5.29 -9.95 -23.90
C PRO A 218 6.37 -10.73 -23.13
N LYS A 219 7.58 -10.18 -23.03
CA LYS A 219 8.71 -10.83 -22.37
C LYS A 219 8.69 -10.57 -20.86
N PHE A 220 8.96 -11.62 -20.08
CA PHE A 220 9.09 -11.48 -18.65
C PHE A 220 10.29 -10.63 -18.27
N THR A 221 10.05 -9.68 -17.38
CA THR A 221 11.08 -8.99 -16.61
C THR A 221 10.61 -8.80 -15.17
N GLY A 222 11.55 -8.81 -14.24
CA GLY A 222 11.26 -8.57 -12.82
C GLY A 222 12.52 -8.27 -12.05
N PHE A 223 12.37 -7.67 -10.87
CA PHE A 223 13.49 -7.37 -9.99
C PHE A 223 13.23 -7.78 -8.55
N ILE A 224 14.32 -8.08 -7.83
CA ILE A 224 14.29 -8.44 -6.42
C ILE A 224 14.33 -7.17 -5.57
N PHE A 225 13.25 -6.91 -4.81
CA PHE A 225 13.18 -5.73 -3.95
C PHE A 225 13.36 -6.03 -2.46
N LYS A 226 13.14 -7.29 -2.05
CA LYS A 226 13.26 -7.73 -0.66
C LYS A 226 13.76 -9.17 -0.57
N ILE A 227 14.58 -9.47 0.43
CA ILE A 227 15.00 -10.83 0.75
C ILE A 227 14.72 -11.06 2.24
N THR A 228 13.99 -12.12 2.55
CA THR A 228 13.70 -12.51 3.92
C THR A 228 14.33 -13.85 4.23
N ALA A 229 15.17 -13.89 5.25
CA ALA A 229 15.79 -15.11 5.75
C ALA A 229 14.93 -15.74 6.86
N ASN A 230 15.08 -17.06 7.05
CA ASN A 230 14.51 -17.80 8.18
C ASN A 230 12.98 -17.69 8.32
N ILE A 231 12.24 -17.74 7.22
CA ILE A 231 10.77 -17.82 7.25
C ILE A 231 10.34 -19.14 7.93
N ASP A 232 11.13 -20.21 7.79
CA ASP A 232 10.98 -21.46 8.55
C ASP A 232 12.17 -21.56 9.53
N PRO A 233 11.93 -21.56 10.85
CA PRO A 233 13.00 -21.69 11.85
C PRO A 233 13.86 -22.95 11.72
N ASN A 234 13.31 -24.01 11.10
CA ASN A 234 13.98 -25.30 10.92
C ASN A 234 14.83 -25.38 9.64
N HIS A 235 14.69 -24.43 8.74
CA HIS A 235 15.41 -24.41 7.47
C HIS A 235 16.10 -23.07 7.23
N ARG A 236 17.38 -23.07 6.89
CA ARG A 236 18.15 -21.89 6.48
C ARG A 236 17.77 -21.45 5.05
N SER A 237 16.49 -21.36 4.75
CA SER A 237 16.01 -20.94 3.45
C SER A 237 15.68 -19.46 3.45
N CYS A 238 16.16 -18.75 2.45
CA CYS A 238 15.77 -17.38 2.17
C CYS A 238 14.67 -17.38 1.10
N VAL A 239 13.85 -16.36 1.11
CA VAL A 239 12.92 -16.06 0.03
C VAL A 239 13.24 -14.68 -0.52
N ALA A 240 13.52 -14.63 -1.81
CA ALA A 240 13.69 -13.40 -2.56
C ALA A 240 12.34 -13.00 -3.16
N PHE A 241 11.85 -11.80 -2.80
CA PHE A 241 10.61 -11.26 -3.34
C PHE A 241 10.89 -10.51 -4.62
N CYS A 242 10.26 -10.98 -5.70
CA CYS A 242 10.38 -10.43 -7.04
C CYS A 242 9.09 -9.71 -7.44
N LYS A 243 9.21 -8.44 -7.85
CA LYS A 243 8.15 -7.69 -8.55
C LYS A 243 8.25 -8.03 -10.03
N ILE A 244 7.15 -8.46 -10.63
CA ILE A 244 7.05 -8.66 -12.08
C ILE A 244 6.73 -7.32 -12.73
N CYS A 245 7.57 -6.87 -13.66
CA CYS A 245 7.44 -5.59 -14.34
C CYS A 245 6.76 -5.72 -15.70
N SER A 246 6.99 -6.83 -16.39
CA SER A 246 6.38 -7.12 -17.70
C SER A 246 6.22 -8.61 -17.94
N GLY A 247 5.38 -8.97 -18.90
CA GLY A 247 5.19 -10.31 -19.38
C GLY A 247 4.59 -11.26 -18.36
N LYS A 248 4.93 -12.54 -18.49
CA LYS A 248 4.36 -13.62 -17.71
C LYS A 248 5.46 -14.48 -17.11
N PHE A 249 5.45 -14.64 -15.79
CA PHE A 249 6.26 -15.64 -15.12
C PHE A 249 5.59 -17.02 -15.23
N VAL A 250 6.38 -18.03 -15.59
CA VAL A 250 5.94 -19.44 -15.66
C VAL A 250 6.89 -20.31 -14.85
N ARG A 251 6.34 -21.15 -14.01
CA ARG A 251 7.10 -22.10 -13.18
C ARG A 251 7.99 -22.99 -14.05
N ASN A 252 9.24 -23.21 -13.60
CA ASN A 252 10.26 -24.00 -14.31
C ASN A 252 10.69 -23.47 -15.70
N ALA A 253 10.20 -22.31 -16.14
CA ALA A 253 10.75 -21.67 -17.34
C ALA A 253 12.16 -21.15 -17.09
N PRO A 254 12.99 -20.97 -18.13
CA PRO A 254 14.33 -20.44 -18.01
C PRO A 254 14.31 -18.92 -17.92
N TYR A 255 14.96 -18.36 -16.89
CA TYR A 255 15.13 -16.91 -16.72
C TYR A 255 16.60 -16.59 -16.58
N THR A 256 17.05 -15.51 -17.19
CA THR A 256 18.41 -15.01 -17.10
C THR A 256 18.53 -14.14 -15.83
N HIS A 257 19.40 -14.51 -14.92
CA HIS A 257 19.85 -13.67 -13.82
C HIS A 257 20.92 -12.72 -14.35
N VAL A 258 20.55 -11.46 -14.53
CA VAL A 258 21.36 -10.49 -15.28
C VAL A 258 22.75 -10.30 -14.67
N ARG A 259 22.86 -10.08 -13.35
CA ARG A 259 24.15 -9.88 -12.66
C ARG A 259 25.13 -11.05 -12.84
N HIS A 260 24.64 -12.28 -12.90
CA HIS A 260 25.49 -13.46 -13.04
C HIS A 260 25.61 -13.99 -14.47
N GLY A 261 24.76 -13.50 -15.39
CA GLY A 261 24.69 -14.02 -16.76
C GLY A 261 24.28 -15.49 -16.86
N LYS A 262 23.64 -16.03 -15.81
CA LYS A 262 23.27 -17.45 -15.72
C LYS A 262 21.75 -17.63 -15.84
N THR A 263 21.38 -18.74 -16.48
CA THR A 263 19.97 -19.16 -16.54
C THR A 263 19.57 -19.88 -15.27
N MET A 264 18.46 -19.47 -14.69
CA MET A 264 17.85 -20.05 -13.50
C MET A 264 16.46 -20.58 -13.82
N ARG A 265 16.02 -21.60 -13.06
CA ARG A 265 14.66 -22.17 -13.10
C ARG A 265 14.15 -22.30 -11.68
N PHE A 266 12.87 -22.00 -11.49
CA PHE A 266 12.25 -22.03 -10.17
C PHE A 266 11.16 -23.09 -10.12
N SER A 267 11.40 -24.16 -9.33
CA SER A 267 10.46 -25.28 -9.17
C SER A 267 9.35 -25.01 -8.17
N SER A 268 9.59 -24.12 -7.23
CA SER A 268 8.65 -23.85 -6.12
C SER A 268 8.50 -22.34 -5.87
N PRO A 269 8.12 -21.55 -6.91
CA PRO A 269 7.79 -20.14 -6.70
C PRO A 269 6.55 -20.07 -5.83
N THR A 270 6.52 -19.12 -4.89
CA THR A 270 5.46 -19.02 -3.90
C THR A 270 4.76 -17.66 -3.97
N GLN A 271 3.49 -17.68 -3.65
CA GLN A 271 2.73 -16.50 -3.32
C GLN A 271 2.30 -16.57 -1.87
N PHE A 272 2.26 -15.43 -1.23
CA PHE A 272 1.88 -15.32 0.17
C PHE A 272 0.47 -14.75 0.27
N MET A 273 -0.43 -15.47 0.95
CA MET A 273 -1.71 -14.97 1.44
C MET A 273 -1.65 -15.01 2.97
N ALA A 274 -1.32 -13.87 3.57
CA ALA A 274 -1.00 -13.76 4.99
C ALA A 274 0.10 -14.77 5.39
N GLN A 275 -0.20 -15.73 6.26
CA GLN A 275 0.76 -16.77 6.68
C GLN A 275 0.80 -18.00 5.77
N ARG A 276 -0.09 -18.11 4.79
CA ARG A 276 -0.15 -19.27 3.90
C ARG A 276 0.74 -19.07 2.68
N LYS A 277 1.64 -20.03 2.46
CA LYS A 277 2.42 -20.16 1.23
C LYS A 277 1.68 -21.05 0.26
N THR A 278 1.47 -20.58 -0.96
CA THR A 278 0.96 -21.41 -2.05
C THR A 278 1.95 -21.40 -3.20
N THR A 279 2.28 -22.56 -3.75
CA THR A 279 3.07 -22.66 -4.97
C THR A 279 2.21 -22.17 -6.13
N ILE A 280 2.80 -21.38 -7.01
CA ILE A 280 2.13 -20.83 -8.18
C ILE A 280 2.75 -21.37 -9.47
N ASP A 281 1.94 -21.54 -10.49
CA ASP A 281 2.41 -21.96 -11.80
C ASP A 281 2.67 -20.77 -12.73
N GLU A 282 1.92 -19.70 -12.55
CA GLU A 282 1.96 -18.48 -13.38
C GLU A 282 1.75 -17.23 -12.54
N ALA A 283 2.37 -16.12 -12.97
CA ALA A 283 2.14 -14.78 -12.44
C ALA A 283 2.37 -13.74 -13.54
N TYR A 284 1.79 -12.56 -13.40
CA TYR A 284 1.72 -11.54 -14.43
C TYR A 284 2.34 -10.22 -13.97
N ALA A 285 2.55 -9.28 -14.88
CA ALA A 285 3.01 -7.94 -14.57
C ALA A 285 2.15 -7.31 -13.44
N GLY A 286 2.79 -6.69 -12.45
CA GLY A 286 2.16 -6.20 -11.24
C GLY A 286 2.17 -7.18 -10.07
N ASP A 287 2.26 -8.50 -10.33
CA ASP A 287 2.33 -9.50 -9.26
C ASP A 287 3.68 -9.48 -8.51
N ILE A 288 3.61 -9.96 -7.27
CA ILE A 288 4.77 -10.19 -6.42
C ILE A 288 4.85 -11.66 -6.10
N ILE A 289 6.01 -12.25 -6.38
CA ILE A 289 6.27 -13.67 -6.15
C ILE A 289 7.48 -13.87 -5.24
N GLY A 290 7.44 -14.91 -4.43
CA GLY A 290 8.57 -15.36 -3.62
C GLY A 290 9.35 -16.45 -4.33
N LEU A 291 10.63 -16.22 -4.55
CA LEU A 291 11.56 -17.18 -5.15
C LEU A 291 12.44 -17.80 -4.07
N PRO A 292 12.50 -19.14 -3.98
CA PRO A 292 13.45 -19.80 -3.08
C PRO A 292 14.88 -19.35 -3.39
N ASP A 293 15.63 -18.96 -2.37
CA ASP A 293 17.01 -18.48 -2.51
C ASP A 293 17.94 -19.15 -1.51
N ASN A 294 19.12 -19.51 -1.99
CA ASN A 294 20.21 -20.09 -1.20
C ASN A 294 21.36 -19.05 -1.00
N GLY A 295 21.04 -17.76 -1.02
CA GLY A 295 22.04 -16.69 -0.90
C GLY A 295 22.63 -16.24 -2.24
N THR A 296 21.96 -16.53 -3.36
CA THR A 296 22.39 -16.14 -4.70
C THR A 296 21.96 -14.73 -5.04
N PHE A 297 20.74 -14.34 -4.62
CA PHE A 297 20.16 -13.06 -4.93
C PHE A 297 20.70 -11.92 -4.05
N LYS A 298 20.75 -10.75 -4.65
CA LYS A 298 20.90 -9.45 -3.95
C LYS A 298 19.67 -8.58 -4.28
N ILE A 299 19.38 -7.65 -3.39
CA ILE A 299 18.36 -6.64 -3.66
C ILE A 299 18.81 -5.82 -4.87
N GLY A 300 17.92 -5.61 -5.82
CA GLY A 300 18.19 -5.00 -7.11
C GLY A 300 18.53 -5.98 -8.24
N ASP A 301 18.74 -7.26 -7.94
CA ASP A 301 18.97 -8.25 -9.00
C ASP A 301 17.76 -8.35 -9.92
N THR A 302 18.05 -8.47 -11.21
CA THR A 302 17.06 -8.53 -12.28
C THR A 302 16.99 -9.94 -12.88
N LEU A 303 15.78 -10.38 -13.15
CA LEU A 303 15.47 -11.60 -13.90
C LEU A 303 14.73 -11.23 -15.19
N THR A 304 15.17 -11.80 -16.33
CA THR A 304 14.60 -11.52 -17.63
C THR A 304 14.56 -12.75 -18.53
N GLU A 305 13.91 -12.66 -19.67
CA GLU A 305 14.00 -13.63 -20.78
C GLU A 305 15.14 -13.28 -21.75
N GLY A 306 16.33 -12.96 -21.21
CA GLY A 306 17.56 -12.79 -22.00
C GLY A 306 17.97 -11.34 -22.26
N GLU A 307 17.16 -10.36 -21.94
CA GLU A 307 17.50 -8.94 -22.03
C GLU A 307 18.37 -8.51 -20.80
N ILE A 308 19.30 -7.61 -21.01
CA ILE A 308 20.11 -7.03 -19.92
C ILE A 308 19.43 -5.74 -19.47
N LEU A 309 18.86 -5.75 -18.27
CA LEU A 309 18.18 -4.61 -17.66
C LEU A 309 18.61 -4.43 -16.22
N HIS A 310 18.74 -3.16 -15.79
CA HIS A 310 19.03 -2.77 -14.42
C HIS A 310 17.98 -1.78 -13.95
N PHE A 311 17.05 -2.23 -13.09
CA PHE A 311 15.96 -1.38 -12.60
C PHE A 311 16.47 -0.31 -11.64
N ARG A 312 16.01 0.93 -11.81
CA ARG A 312 16.38 2.10 -11.01
C ARG A 312 15.46 2.30 -9.80
N GLY A 313 15.91 3.13 -8.88
CA GLY A 313 15.10 3.64 -7.77
C GLY A 313 15.01 2.74 -6.56
N LEU A 314 15.79 1.66 -6.51
CA LEU A 314 15.96 0.90 -5.27
C LEU A 314 16.86 1.69 -4.32
N PRO A 315 16.39 2.01 -3.09
CA PRO A 315 17.19 2.76 -2.16
C PRO A 315 18.41 1.96 -1.70
N SER A 316 19.58 2.57 -1.78
CA SER A 316 20.81 2.06 -1.18
C SER A 316 21.03 2.79 0.15
N PHE A 317 21.02 2.06 1.24
CA PHE A 317 21.26 2.62 2.57
C PHE A 317 22.71 2.39 2.98
N SER A 318 23.36 3.46 3.42
CA SER A 318 24.67 3.35 4.10
C SER A 318 24.44 2.80 5.51
N PRO A 319 25.32 1.90 6.00
CA PRO A 319 25.22 1.40 7.37
C PRO A 319 25.30 2.55 8.38
N GLU A 320 24.33 2.66 9.27
CA GLU A 320 24.32 3.67 10.34
C GLU A 320 25.14 3.24 11.56
N MET A 321 25.39 1.94 11.71
CA MET A 321 26.18 1.39 12.82
C MET A 321 27.20 0.38 12.33
N PHE A 322 28.45 0.60 12.74
CA PHE A 322 29.53 -0.35 12.58
C PHE A 322 29.80 -1.06 13.92
N LYS A 323 29.75 -2.39 13.93
CA LYS A 323 30.14 -3.20 15.09
C LYS A 323 31.39 -4.00 14.77
N TYR A 324 32.36 -3.95 15.66
CA TYR A 324 33.55 -4.80 15.59
C TYR A 324 33.21 -6.18 16.15
N ILE A 325 33.34 -7.22 15.34
CA ILE A 325 33.18 -8.61 15.78
C ILE A 325 34.57 -9.17 15.99
N ALA A 326 35.01 -9.27 17.24
CA ALA A 326 36.25 -9.97 17.58
C ALA A 326 35.95 -11.47 17.68
N VAL A 327 36.56 -12.26 16.82
CA VAL A 327 36.48 -13.73 16.84
C VAL A 327 37.84 -14.30 17.29
N SER A 328 37.76 -15.25 18.22
CA SER A 328 38.96 -15.92 18.75
C SER A 328 39.51 -17.01 17.83
N TYR A 329 38.93 -17.20 16.63
CA TYR A 329 39.36 -18.21 15.65
C TYR A 329 39.80 -17.57 14.34
N THR A 330 40.96 -18.00 13.85
CA THR A 330 41.69 -17.44 12.71
C THR A 330 41.18 -17.83 11.31
N HIS A 331 39.94 -18.33 11.18
CA HIS A 331 39.45 -18.86 9.90
C HIS A 331 38.12 -18.26 9.39
N LEU A 332 37.77 -17.05 9.81
CA LEU A 332 36.68 -16.29 9.16
C LEU A 332 37.28 -15.37 8.10
N THR A 333 37.38 -15.85 6.89
CA THR A 333 37.56 -14.97 5.73
C THR A 333 36.19 -14.30 5.45
N LEU A 334 36.05 -13.01 5.76
CA LEU A 334 34.99 -12.19 5.25
C LEU A 334 35.07 -12.18 3.72
N PRO A 335 33.97 -12.40 2.98
CA PRO A 335 34.02 -12.22 1.56
C PRO A 335 34.40 -10.76 1.27
N THR A 336 35.56 -10.57 0.63
CA THR A 336 35.93 -9.29 0.05
C THR A 336 34.92 -8.93 -1.02
N THR A 337 34.40 -7.73 -0.91
CA THR A 337 33.41 -7.02 -1.74
C THR A 337 33.45 -7.36 -3.20
#